data_5c3b960748b58e7a03752dae94272928
#
_entry.id   5c3b960748b58e7a03752dae94272928
#
_cell.length_a   1.000
_cell.length_b   1.000
_cell.length_c   1.000
_cell.angle_alpha   90.00
_cell.angle_beta   90.00
_cell.angle_gamma   90.00
#
_symmetry.space_group_name_H-M   'P 1'
#
loop_
_entity.id
_entity.type
_entity.pdbx_description
1 polymer ?
#
loop_
_entity_poly.entity_id
_entity_poly.type
_entity_poly.pdbx_seq_one_letter_code
_entity_poly.pdbx_strand_id
1 'polypeptide(L)'
;MEITLDSPLDMHLHLRDGDMLRLVAPLSADFAGAVIMPNLVPPVTGAAALQAYSERIDTAMGGIPFTRLMTLFFKSYSAAELESARALPEFFGIKLYPAGITTNSEGGLADMAAAAPTLHLMEDMGIPLLVHGESHGFVMDREAEFLPIYRRLAQRFPKLRICMEHITTTAALHLLEEHENLCATVTLQHLLITLDDVVGGSMQPHLFCKPIAKREEDRAALLRAALSGHPRLMFGSDSAPHPQHKKECCGCAAGVFTAPLALPRLAALFAEHGAADKLQDFVSGNACRLYHLHPVPRRITLRDTPMRIPAAYRSYGQRVVPMHAGETLSWSIVPTAAG
;
A
#
# COMPACT_ATOMS: atom_id res chain seq x y z
N MET A 1 -20.35 -17.05 -10.03
CA MET A 1 -19.37 -17.44 -8.98
C MET A 1 -19.41 -16.43 -7.86
N GLU A 2 -19.14 -16.84 -6.61
CA GLU A 2 -19.01 -15.93 -5.48
C GLU A 2 -17.72 -16.22 -4.71
N ILE A 3 -17.07 -15.17 -4.20
CA ILE A 3 -15.93 -15.25 -3.31
C ILE A 3 -16.27 -14.43 -2.07
N THR A 4 -16.13 -15.01 -0.89
CA THR A 4 -16.33 -14.31 0.37
C THR A 4 -15.00 -14.10 1.05
N LEU A 5 -14.73 -12.88 1.47
CA LEU A 5 -13.53 -12.47 2.18
C LEU A 5 -13.89 -12.06 3.62
N ASP A 6 -13.12 -12.54 4.56
CA ASP A 6 -13.23 -12.17 5.96
C ASP A 6 -12.15 -11.13 6.29
N SER A 7 -12.59 -9.96 6.70
CA SER A 7 -11.77 -8.82 7.13
C SER A 7 -10.59 -8.50 6.20
N PRO A 8 -10.83 -8.20 4.90
CA PRO A 8 -9.76 -7.85 3.98
C PRO A 8 -9.03 -6.58 4.44
N LEU A 9 -7.71 -6.57 4.31
CA LEU A 9 -6.80 -5.49 4.70
C LEU A 9 -6.07 -4.94 3.48
N ASP A 10 -5.86 -3.64 3.47
CA ASP A 10 -4.96 -2.95 2.56
C ASP A 10 -3.67 -2.60 3.30
N MET A 11 -2.58 -3.29 3.01
CA MET A 11 -1.33 -3.12 3.76
C MET A 11 -0.50 -1.90 3.32
N HIS A 12 -1.03 -1.04 2.42
CA HIS A 12 -0.38 0.20 1.99
C HIS A 12 -1.38 1.18 1.39
N LEU A 13 -1.83 2.17 2.14
CA LEU A 13 -2.89 3.09 1.71
C LEU A 13 -2.54 4.55 1.99
N HIS A 14 -2.71 5.43 0.99
CA HIS A 14 -2.61 6.88 1.13
C HIS A 14 -3.99 7.52 1.18
N LEU A 15 -4.38 8.01 2.34
CA LEU A 15 -5.67 8.71 2.52
C LEU A 15 -5.57 10.23 2.35
N ARG A 16 -4.34 10.77 2.27
CA ARG A 16 -4.11 12.23 2.20
C ARG A 16 -4.69 12.95 3.42
N ASP A 17 -5.05 14.23 3.28
CA ASP A 17 -5.67 15.02 4.37
C ASP A 17 -6.73 15.98 3.82
N GLY A 18 -7.47 16.65 4.71
CA GLY A 18 -8.48 17.66 4.38
C GLY A 18 -9.57 17.14 3.45
N ASP A 19 -9.88 17.90 2.41
CA ASP A 19 -10.95 17.59 1.46
C ASP A 19 -10.71 16.30 0.67
N MET A 20 -9.43 16.00 0.36
CA MET A 20 -9.07 14.74 -0.28
C MET A 20 -9.34 13.54 0.65
N LEU A 21 -9.00 13.64 1.93
CA LEU A 21 -9.30 12.60 2.93
C LEU A 21 -10.81 12.34 2.99
N ARG A 22 -11.63 13.40 3.08
CA ARG A 22 -13.09 13.29 3.12
C ARG A 22 -13.68 12.60 1.90
N LEU A 23 -13.06 12.79 0.73
CA LEU A 23 -13.48 12.13 -0.51
C LEU A 23 -13.08 10.66 -0.53
N VAL A 24 -11.82 10.32 -0.19
CA VAL A 24 -11.25 9.00 -0.52
C VAL A 24 -11.35 7.98 0.62
N ALA A 25 -11.46 8.42 1.88
CA ALA A 25 -11.56 7.50 3.01
C ALA A 25 -12.80 6.58 2.90
N PRO A 26 -14.02 7.09 2.64
CA PRO A 26 -15.18 6.21 2.46
C PRO A 26 -15.06 5.26 1.26
N LEU A 27 -14.31 5.65 0.22
CA LEU A 27 -14.06 4.83 -0.97
C LEU A 27 -13.06 3.67 -0.71
N SER A 28 -12.39 3.69 0.44
CA SER A 28 -11.50 2.61 0.90
C SER A 28 -12.18 1.68 1.90
N ALA A 29 -13.45 1.93 2.25
CA ALA A 29 -14.17 1.24 3.30
C ALA A 29 -14.66 -0.17 2.93
N ASP A 30 -14.39 -0.64 1.73
CA ASP A 30 -14.56 -2.04 1.35
C ASP A 30 -13.53 -2.94 2.06
N PHE A 31 -12.39 -2.39 2.46
CA PHE A 31 -11.46 -3.06 3.37
C PHE A 31 -11.90 -2.92 4.82
N ALA A 32 -11.60 -3.91 5.65
CA ALA A 32 -11.83 -3.88 7.10
C ALA A 32 -10.82 -2.96 7.82
N GLY A 33 -9.73 -2.64 7.17
CA GLY A 33 -8.68 -1.76 7.69
C GLY A 33 -7.53 -1.60 6.71
N ALA A 34 -6.62 -0.70 7.05
CA ALA A 34 -5.42 -0.48 6.23
C ALA A 34 -4.22 0.03 7.04
N VAL A 35 -3.03 -0.21 6.49
CA VAL A 35 -1.80 0.46 6.92
C VAL A 35 -1.74 1.84 6.25
N ILE A 36 -1.81 2.88 7.07
CA ILE A 36 -1.94 4.28 6.62
C ILE A 36 -0.57 4.93 6.53
N MET A 37 -0.26 5.44 5.34
CA MET A 37 1.03 6.07 5.04
C MET A 37 1.12 7.49 5.64
N PRO A 38 2.31 7.86 6.21
CA PRO A 38 2.48 9.05 7.04
C PRO A 38 2.96 10.30 6.27
N ASN A 39 3.15 10.21 4.94
CA ASN A 39 3.76 11.26 4.12
C ASN A 39 2.80 12.40 3.76
N LEU A 40 2.24 13.01 4.79
CA LEU A 40 1.48 14.26 4.70
C LEU A 40 2.41 15.49 4.64
N VAL A 41 1.85 16.67 4.61
CA VAL A 41 2.56 17.95 4.75
C VAL A 41 1.93 18.75 5.90
N PRO A 42 2.59 18.83 7.07
CA PRO A 42 3.81 18.14 7.48
C PRO A 42 3.60 16.63 7.66
N PRO A 43 4.67 15.80 7.62
CA PRO A 43 4.57 14.36 7.81
C PRO A 43 4.22 13.99 9.26
N VAL A 44 3.64 12.81 9.44
CA VAL A 44 3.28 12.27 10.76
C VAL A 44 4.54 11.71 11.44
N THR A 45 5.11 12.46 12.41
CA THR A 45 6.42 12.14 13.02
C THR A 45 6.40 11.93 14.53
N GLY A 46 5.22 11.78 15.16
CA GLY A 46 5.12 11.55 16.60
C GLY A 46 3.72 11.17 17.03
N ALA A 47 3.59 10.71 18.28
CA ALA A 47 2.34 10.17 18.84
C ALA A 47 1.15 11.13 18.72
N ALA A 48 1.33 12.41 19.06
CA ALA A 48 0.24 13.41 18.98
C ALA A 48 -0.21 13.63 17.52
N ALA A 49 0.70 13.71 16.56
CA ALA A 49 0.36 13.86 15.15
C ALA A 49 -0.33 12.61 14.59
N LEU A 50 0.11 11.41 15.03
CA LEU A 50 -0.50 10.14 14.68
C LEU A 50 -1.94 10.07 15.18
N GLN A 51 -2.17 10.38 16.46
CA GLN A 51 -3.50 10.38 17.05
C GLN A 51 -4.42 11.37 16.33
N ALA A 52 -3.99 12.61 16.14
CA ALA A 52 -4.77 13.62 15.43
C ALA A 52 -5.11 13.22 14.00
N TYR A 53 -4.21 12.52 13.29
CA TYR A 53 -4.50 12.00 11.96
C TYR A 53 -5.48 10.84 12.00
N SER A 54 -5.33 9.89 12.95
CA SER A 54 -6.27 8.80 13.16
C SER A 54 -7.70 9.31 13.44
N GLU A 55 -7.86 10.33 14.26
CA GLU A 55 -9.16 10.97 14.56
C GLU A 55 -9.79 11.61 13.32
N ARG A 56 -8.98 12.27 12.45
CA ARG A 56 -9.48 12.82 11.18
C ARG A 56 -9.96 11.74 10.23
N ILE A 57 -9.26 10.60 10.17
CA ILE A 57 -9.66 9.44 9.36
C ILE A 57 -10.97 8.87 9.89
N ASP A 58 -11.10 8.69 11.19
CA ASP A 58 -12.32 8.20 11.82
C ASP A 58 -13.53 9.07 11.48
N THR A 59 -13.35 10.39 11.60
CA THR A 59 -14.37 11.37 11.20
C THR A 59 -14.74 11.25 9.72
N ALA A 60 -13.74 11.08 8.84
CA ALA A 60 -13.95 10.96 7.40
C ALA A 60 -14.64 9.64 7.02
N MET A 61 -14.43 8.57 7.78
CA MET A 61 -15.10 7.27 7.61
C MET A 61 -16.61 7.34 7.98
N GLY A 62 -17.05 8.36 8.70
CA GLY A 62 -18.46 8.60 8.95
C GLY A 62 -19.17 7.49 9.75
N GLY A 63 -18.47 6.87 10.69
CA GLY A 63 -19.01 5.79 11.53
C GLY A 63 -18.86 4.38 10.92
N ILE A 64 -18.26 4.25 9.76
CA ILE A 64 -17.92 2.93 9.18
C ILE A 64 -16.76 2.34 10.01
N PRO A 65 -16.92 1.16 10.65
CA PRO A 65 -15.84 0.53 11.40
C PRO A 65 -14.64 0.24 10.48
N PHE A 66 -13.46 0.70 10.88
CA PHE A 66 -12.25 0.57 10.07
C PHE A 66 -11.02 0.47 10.97
N THR A 67 -10.23 -0.59 10.81
CA THR A 67 -8.98 -0.77 11.55
C THR A 67 -7.90 0.13 10.96
N ARG A 68 -7.51 1.15 11.71
CA ARG A 68 -6.46 2.11 11.33
C ARG A 68 -5.11 1.63 11.84
N LEU A 69 -4.28 1.10 10.95
CA LEU A 69 -2.89 0.70 11.25
C LEU A 69 -1.98 1.88 10.90
N MET A 70 -1.79 2.77 11.86
CA MET A 70 -1.13 4.06 11.66
C MET A 70 0.40 3.93 11.66
N THR A 71 1.07 4.67 10.79
CA THR A 71 2.52 4.67 10.71
C THR A 71 3.12 6.05 11.00
N LEU A 72 4.37 6.06 11.49
CA LEU A 72 5.18 7.26 11.58
C LEU A 72 6.12 7.37 10.38
N PHE A 73 6.38 8.60 9.97
CA PHE A 73 7.43 8.90 8.99
C PHE A 73 8.80 8.72 9.64
N PHE A 74 9.72 7.99 8.98
CA PHE A 74 11.03 7.69 9.54
C PHE A 74 11.86 8.97 9.77
N LYS A 75 12.37 9.10 10.97
CA LYS A 75 13.42 10.05 11.40
C LYS A 75 14.27 9.38 12.48
N SER A 76 15.26 10.07 13.02
CA SER A 76 15.89 9.63 14.27
C SER A 76 14.88 9.74 15.42
N TYR A 77 14.65 8.64 16.12
CA TYR A 77 13.77 8.56 17.27
C TYR A 77 14.52 8.18 18.53
N SER A 78 14.15 8.78 19.66
CA SER A 78 14.50 8.31 20.99
C SER A 78 13.58 7.15 21.43
N ALA A 79 14.01 6.37 22.42
CA ALA A 79 13.19 5.32 23.01
C ALA A 79 11.87 5.87 23.56
N ALA A 80 11.89 7.00 24.26
CA ALA A 80 10.70 7.65 24.83
C ALA A 80 9.68 8.06 23.76
N GLU A 81 10.11 8.56 22.58
CA GLU A 81 9.21 8.89 21.48
C GLU A 81 8.53 7.63 20.92
N LEU A 82 9.28 6.52 20.76
CA LEU A 82 8.73 5.25 20.29
C LEU A 82 7.80 4.59 21.31
N GLU A 83 8.13 4.65 22.61
CA GLU A 83 7.24 4.19 23.69
C GLU A 83 5.93 4.97 23.70
N SER A 84 6.00 6.30 23.54
CA SER A 84 4.81 7.15 23.45
C SER A 84 3.93 6.78 22.26
N ALA A 85 4.51 6.47 21.10
CA ALA A 85 3.77 6.02 19.93
C ALA A 85 3.14 4.63 20.16
N ARG A 86 3.90 3.67 20.73
CA ARG A 86 3.42 2.31 21.05
C ARG A 86 2.28 2.26 22.06
N ALA A 87 2.13 3.29 22.88
CA ALA A 87 1.01 3.39 23.80
C ALA A 87 -0.34 3.66 23.08
N LEU A 88 -0.30 4.05 21.82
CA LEU A 88 -1.51 4.26 21.01
C LEU A 88 -1.91 2.94 20.34
N PRO A 89 -3.18 2.50 20.49
CA PRO A 89 -3.63 1.21 19.94
C PRO A 89 -3.59 1.14 18.41
N GLU A 90 -3.64 2.29 17.74
CA GLU A 90 -3.57 2.37 16.28
C GLU A 90 -2.14 2.36 15.73
N PHE A 91 -1.11 2.51 16.57
CA PHE A 91 0.25 2.52 16.08
C PHE A 91 0.67 1.16 15.54
N PHE A 92 1.10 1.14 14.28
CA PHE A 92 1.51 -0.10 13.62
C PHE A 92 3.04 -0.17 13.40
N GLY A 93 3.66 0.87 12.86
CA GLY A 93 5.07 0.80 12.48
C GLY A 93 5.63 2.11 11.95
N ILE A 94 6.81 2.03 11.36
CA ILE A 94 7.52 3.21 10.83
C ILE A 94 7.78 3.02 9.35
N LYS A 95 7.37 4.02 8.54
CA LYS A 95 7.57 4.07 7.10
C LYS A 95 8.81 4.87 6.75
N LEU A 96 9.76 4.23 6.08
CA LEU A 96 10.98 4.83 5.56
C LEU A 96 10.84 5.15 4.07
N TYR A 97 11.19 6.37 3.71
CA TYR A 97 11.36 6.82 2.34
C TYR A 97 12.83 7.26 2.16
N PRO A 98 13.51 6.88 1.07
CA PRO A 98 14.73 7.58 0.66
C PRO A 98 14.39 9.02 0.30
N ALA A 99 15.29 9.97 0.60
CA ALA A 99 15.03 11.40 0.45
C ALA A 99 14.71 11.76 -1.02
N GLY A 100 13.58 12.45 -1.26
CA GLY A 100 13.19 12.98 -2.57
C GLY A 100 12.79 11.95 -3.64
N ILE A 101 12.60 10.68 -3.28
CA ILE A 101 12.28 9.61 -4.24
C ILE A 101 10.82 9.67 -4.71
N THR A 102 9.88 9.97 -3.81
CA THR A 102 8.44 9.97 -4.10
C THR A 102 7.75 11.20 -3.52
N THR A 103 6.44 11.29 -3.64
CA THR A 103 5.62 12.42 -3.16
C THR A 103 5.83 12.67 -1.66
N ASN A 104 6.15 13.91 -1.29
CA ASN A 104 6.37 14.34 0.10
C ASN A 104 7.43 13.52 0.85
N SER A 105 8.51 13.13 0.17
CA SER A 105 9.63 12.38 0.75
C SER A 105 10.92 13.19 0.85
N GLU A 106 10.89 14.52 0.68
CA GLU A 106 12.06 15.40 0.74
C GLU A 106 12.77 15.29 2.09
N GLY A 107 12.01 15.10 3.19
CA GLY A 107 12.53 14.83 4.54
C GLY A 107 12.92 13.37 4.79
N GLY A 108 12.97 12.54 3.76
CA GLY A 108 13.32 11.13 3.87
C GLY A 108 14.78 10.89 4.24
N LEU A 109 15.14 9.61 4.40
CA LEU A 109 16.48 9.22 4.84
C LEU A 109 17.51 9.39 3.71
N ALA A 110 18.52 10.22 3.94
CA ALA A 110 19.63 10.42 3.01
C ALA A 110 20.80 9.46 3.27
N ASP A 111 21.01 9.05 4.53
CA ASP A 111 22.09 8.14 4.95
C ASP A 111 21.56 6.98 5.80
N MET A 112 21.67 5.77 5.26
CA MET A 112 21.27 4.55 5.97
C MET A 112 22.12 4.25 7.22
N ALA A 113 23.34 4.74 7.31
CA ALA A 113 24.17 4.55 8.50
C ALA A 113 23.62 5.34 9.69
N ALA A 114 23.09 6.54 9.47
CA ALA A 114 22.45 7.37 10.48
C ALA A 114 21.14 6.77 11.04
N ALA A 115 20.53 5.83 10.33
CA ALA A 115 19.31 5.15 10.76
C ALA A 115 19.56 4.10 11.87
N ALA A 116 20.78 3.59 12.01
CA ALA A 116 21.07 2.43 12.83
C ALA A 116 20.60 2.51 14.30
N PRO A 117 20.74 3.63 15.03
CA PRO A 117 20.24 3.72 16.41
C PRO A 117 18.72 3.52 16.49
N THR A 118 17.96 4.15 15.60
CA THR A 118 16.50 3.99 15.56
C THR A 118 16.10 2.57 15.17
N LEU A 119 16.80 1.95 14.20
CA LEU A 119 16.52 0.58 13.76
C LEU A 119 16.78 -0.46 14.88
N HIS A 120 17.80 -0.27 15.72
CA HIS A 120 18.00 -1.09 16.92
C HIS A 120 16.84 -0.96 17.91
N LEU A 121 16.38 0.27 18.19
CA LEU A 121 15.21 0.47 19.04
C LEU A 121 13.95 -0.20 18.47
N MET A 122 13.74 -0.09 17.15
CA MET A 122 12.60 -0.76 16.48
C MET A 122 12.68 -2.28 16.58
N GLU A 123 13.88 -2.86 16.39
CA GLU A 123 14.12 -4.29 16.54
C GLU A 123 13.83 -4.77 17.97
N ASP A 124 14.36 -4.06 18.98
CA ASP A 124 14.17 -4.39 20.40
C ASP A 124 12.71 -4.25 20.85
N MET A 125 12.00 -3.28 20.29
CA MET A 125 10.59 -3.01 20.60
C MET A 125 9.61 -3.81 19.72
N GLY A 126 10.09 -4.54 18.72
CA GLY A 126 9.24 -5.28 17.77
C GLY A 126 8.41 -4.37 16.87
N ILE A 127 8.89 -3.15 16.54
CA ILE A 127 8.20 -2.19 15.68
C ILE A 127 8.56 -2.48 14.22
N PRO A 128 7.59 -2.80 13.34
CA PRO A 128 7.87 -3.09 11.93
C PRO A 128 8.44 -1.88 11.18
N LEU A 129 9.38 -2.15 10.26
CA LEU A 129 9.90 -1.20 9.29
C LEU A 129 9.28 -1.45 7.93
N LEU A 130 8.65 -0.41 7.36
CA LEU A 130 8.07 -0.43 6.02
C LEU A 130 8.92 0.49 5.12
N VAL A 131 9.39 -0.01 3.98
CA VAL A 131 10.40 0.71 3.19
C VAL A 131 9.94 0.89 1.75
N HIS A 132 9.96 2.14 1.27
CA HIS A 132 9.94 2.44 -0.16
C HIS A 132 11.36 2.22 -0.70
N GLY A 133 11.58 1.14 -1.43
CA GLY A 133 12.91 0.68 -1.83
C GLY A 133 13.30 1.10 -3.23
N GLU A 134 13.64 2.37 -3.44
CA GLU A 134 14.18 2.87 -4.70
C GLU A 134 15.47 3.68 -4.48
N SER A 135 16.43 3.53 -5.41
CA SER A 135 17.63 4.37 -5.52
C SER A 135 17.33 5.65 -6.30
N HIS A 136 18.34 6.50 -6.49
CA HIS A 136 18.28 7.66 -7.39
C HIS A 136 18.80 7.35 -8.82
N GLY A 137 19.01 6.08 -9.15
CA GLY A 137 19.52 5.65 -10.44
C GLY A 137 18.51 5.73 -11.59
N PHE A 138 18.77 4.98 -12.65
CA PHE A 138 17.85 4.90 -13.79
C PHE A 138 16.50 4.31 -13.35
N VAL A 139 15.42 4.93 -13.78
CA VAL A 139 14.07 4.65 -13.25
C VAL A 139 13.64 3.18 -13.28
N MET A 140 14.11 2.41 -14.28
CA MET A 140 13.81 0.98 -14.38
C MET A 140 14.60 0.12 -13.40
N ASP A 141 15.77 0.59 -12.95
CA ASP A 141 16.73 -0.18 -12.15
C ASP A 141 16.68 0.19 -10.65
N ARG A 142 15.98 1.26 -10.28
CA ARG A 142 15.96 1.84 -8.92
C ARG A 142 15.67 0.83 -7.82
N GLU A 143 14.70 -0.06 -8.04
CA GLU A 143 14.38 -1.10 -7.06
C GLU A 143 15.51 -2.14 -6.99
N ALA A 144 16.00 -2.61 -8.12
CA ALA A 144 17.11 -3.58 -8.17
C ALA A 144 18.38 -3.03 -7.51
N GLU A 145 18.70 -1.75 -7.71
CA GLU A 145 19.80 -1.06 -7.05
C GLU A 145 19.62 -0.90 -5.54
N PHE A 146 18.38 -0.94 -5.04
CA PHE A 146 18.08 -0.85 -3.61
C PHE A 146 18.14 -2.22 -2.90
N LEU A 147 18.03 -3.34 -3.60
CA LEU A 147 18.04 -4.69 -2.99
C LEU A 147 19.25 -4.97 -2.10
N PRO A 148 20.50 -4.54 -2.43
CA PRO A 148 21.63 -4.68 -1.51
C PRO A 148 21.43 -3.97 -0.16
N ILE A 149 20.63 -2.89 -0.11
CA ILE A 149 20.29 -2.19 1.13
C ILE A 149 19.34 -3.04 1.96
N TYR A 150 18.29 -3.60 1.36
CA TYR A 150 17.39 -4.55 2.03
C TYR A 150 18.15 -5.76 2.59
N ARG A 151 19.05 -6.36 1.82
CA ARG A 151 19.87 -7.48 2.28
C ARG A 151 20.70 -7.11 3.51
N ARG A 152 21.38 -5.95 3.49
CA ARG A 152 22.15 -5.46 4.65
C ARG A 152 21.26 -5.20 5.87
N LEU A 153 20.08 -4.62 5.68
CA LEU A 153 19.11 -4.39 6.76
C LEU A 153 18.66 -5.73 7.36
N ALA A 154 18.26 -6.68 6.54
CA ALA A 154 17.78 -7.99 6.98
C ALA A 154 18.87 -8.76 7.78
N GLN A 155 20.13 -8.68 7.33
CA GLN A 155 21.26 -9.34 7.99
C GLN A 155 21.66 -8.65 9.30
N ARG A 156 21.63 -7.30 9.32
CA ARG A 156 22.05 -6.52 10.48
C ARG A 156 21.01 -6.51 11.60
N PHE A 157 19.72 -6.58 11.24
CA PHE A 157 18.59 -6.53 12.16
C PHE A 157 17.71 -7.78 11.97
N PRO A 158 18.19 -8.98 12.39
CA PRO A 158 17.52 -10.24 12.04
C PRO A 158 16.17 -10.46 12.73
N LYS A 159 15.88 -9.73 13.82
CA LYS A 159 14.58 -9.78 14.53
C LYS A 159 13.62 -8.69 14.05
N LEU A 160 14.11 -7.69 13.31
CA LEU A 160 13.28 -6.61 12.77
C LEU A 160 12.44 -7.13 11.60
N ARG A 161 11.11 -7.03 11.70
CA ARG A 161 10.23 -7.28 10.55
C ARG A 161 10.36 -6.12 9.56
N ILE A 162 10.81 -6.41 8.34
CA ILE A 162 11.03 -5.42 7.29
C ILE A 162 10.08 -5.73 6.13
N CYS A 163 9.22 -4.79 5.78
CA CYS A 163 8.35 -4.87 4.62
C CYS A 163 9.00 -4.15 3.43
N MET A 164 9.25 -4.89 2.37
CA MET A 164 9.57 -4.34 1.04
C MET A 164 8.25 -3.90 0.41
N GLU A 165 7.97 -2.60 0.44
CA GLU A 165 6.69 -2.08 -0.02
C GLU A 165 6.60 -2.07 -1.55
N HIS A 166 5.37 -2.39 -2.07
CA HIS A 166 4.99 -2.28 -3.49
C HIS A 166 6.09 -2.76 -4.45
N ILE A 167 6.63 -3.97 -4.21
CA ILE A 167 7.70 -4.53 -5.04
C ILE A 167 7.26 -4.67 -6.50
N THR A 168 8.21 -4.49 -7.41
CA THR A 168 7.94 -4.46 -8.85
C THR A 168 8.82 -5.37 -9.68
N THR A 169 9.80 -6.07 -9.09
CA THR A 169 10.78 -6.88 -9.83
C THR A 169 10.83 -8.33 -9.37
N THR A 170 11.19 -9.22 -10.28
CA THR A 170 11.53 -10.62 -10.00
C THR A 170 12.67 -10.73 -8.99
N ALA A 171 13.63 -9.81 -9.05
CA ALA A 171 14.78 -9.79 -8.14
C ALA A 171 14.35 -9.52 -6.69
N ALA A 172 13.31 -8.70 -6.45
CA ALA A 172 12.78 -8.49 -5.11
C ALA A 172 12.10 -9.75 -4.56
N LEU A 173 11.40 -10.53 -5.41
CA LEU A 173 10.86 -11.84 -5.00
C LEU A 173 11.96 -12.81 -4.59
N HIS A 174 13.07 -12.86 -5.32
CA HIS A 174 14.20 -13.73 -4.94
C HIS A 174 14.79 -13.31 -3.61
N LEU A 175 14.97 -12.00 -3.37
CA LEU A 175 15.47 -11.52 -2.07
C LEU A 175 14.51 -11.85 -0.91
N LEU A 176 13.20 -11.82 -1.17
CA LEU A 176 12.19 -12.22 -0.17
C LEU A 176 12.40 -13.66 0.30
N GLU A 177 12.86 -14.57 -0.57
CA GLU A 177 13.15 -15.97 -0.22
C GLU A 177 14.45 -16.13 0.57
N GLU A 178 15.42 -15.22 0.44
CA GLU A 178 16.70 -15.29 1.11
C GLU A 178 16.64 -14.99 2.62
N HIS A 179 15.63 -14.23 3.08
CA HIS A 179 15.58 -13.73 4.46
C HIS A 179 14.16 -13.86 5.07
N GLU A 180 14.05 -14.58 6.19
CA GLU A 180 12.75 -14.83 6.86
C GLU A 180 12.13 -13.60 7.52
N ASN A 181 12.94 -12.60 7.89
CA ASN A 181 12.47 -11.34 8.47
C ASN A 181 11.99 -10.32 7.41
N LEU A 182 12.13 -10.64 6.12
CA LEU A 182 11.52 -9.88 5.04
C LEU A 182 10.09 -10.36 4.75
N CYS A 183 9.21 -9.42 4.47
CA CYS A 183 7.92 -9.62 3.81
C CYS A 183 7.74 -8.53 2.74
N ALA A 184 6.72 -8.63 1.92
CA ALA A 184 6.51 -7.64 0.86
C ALA A 184 5.03 -7.34 0.64
N THR A 185 4.74 -6.13 0.13
CA THR A 185 3.47 -5.80 -0.48
C THR A 185 3.61 -5.76 -2.01
N VAL A 186 2.54 -6.10 -2.71
CA VAL A 186 2.40 -5.88 -4.14
C VAL A 186 1.06 -5.21 -4.42
N THR A 187 1.04 -4.33 -5.40
CA THR A 187 -0.13 -3.51 -5.72
C THR A 187 -0.95 -4.12 -6.84
N LEU A 188 -2.20 -3.71 -6.96
CA LEU A 188 -3.07 -4.10 -8.06
C LEU A 188 -2.46 -3.68 -9.42
N GLN A 189 -1.99 -2.45 -9.53
CA GLN A 189 -1.42 -1.93 -10.79
C GLN A 189 -0.18 -2.72 -11.22
N HIS A 190 0.74 -3.06 -10.31
CA HIS A 190 1.94 -3.84 -10.66
C HIS A 190 1.65 -5.32 -11.02
N LEU A 191 0.47 -5.84 -10.66
CA LEU A 191 0.00 -7.14 -11.15
C LEU A 191 -0.63 -7.06 -12.55
N LEU A 192 -1.09 -5.87 -12.99
CA LEU A 192 -1.90 -5.72 -14.19
C LEU A 192 -1.18 -5.05 -15.36
N ILE A 193 -0.32 -4.05 -15.09
CA ILE A 193 0.27 -3.20 -16.12
C ILE A 193 1.79 -3.30 -16.17
N THR A 194 2.32 -2.99 -17.34
CA THR A 194 3.74 -2.81 -17.62
C THR A 194 4.05 -1.35 -17.91
N LEU A 195 5.31 -1.01 -18.15
CA LEU A 195 5.69 0.34 -18.55
C LEU A 195 5.06 0.73 -19.92
N ASP A 196 4.82 -0.24 -20.79
CA ASP A 196 4.18 0.03 -22.10
C ASP A 196 2.76 0.54 -21.93
N ASP A 197 2.01 0.09 -20.92
CA ASP A 197 0.68 0.62 -20.61
C ASP A 197 0.71 2.09 -20.14
N VAL A 198 1.83 2.53 -19.59
CA VAL A 198 2.00 3.89 -19.09
C VAL A 198 2.47 4.86 -20.18
N VAL A 199 3.44 4.43 -21.02
CA VAL A 199 4.14 5.31 -21.98
C VAL A 199 4.37 4.70 -23.37
N GLY A 200 3.98 3.46 -23.63
CA GLY A 200 4.23 2.75 -24.88
C GLY A 200 3.40 3.24 -26.08
N GLY A 201 2.41 4.08 -25.84
CA GLY A 201 1.59 4.74 -26.84
C GLY A 201 1.33 6.18 -26.44
N SER A 202 0.06 6.57 -26.31
CA SER A 202 -0.29 7.84 -25.66
C SER A 202 -0.04 7.70 -24.16
N MET A 203 0.63 8.72 -23.58
CA MET A 203 0.92 8.71 -22.14
C MET A 203 -0.36 8.59 -21.32
N GLN A 204 -0.33 7.70 -20.33
CA GLN A 204 -1.44 7.43 -19.41
C GLN A 204 -1.12 7.98 -18.01
N PRO A 205 -1.38 9.27 -17.75
CA PRO A 205 -0.97 9.90 -16.50
C PRO A 205 -1.61 9.25 -15.26
N HIS A 206 -2.82 8.69 -15.38
CA HIS A 206 -3.51 8.03 -14.26
C HIS A 206 -2.92 6.65 -13.91
N LEU A 207 -2.05 6.07 -14.75
CA LEU A 207 -1.31 4.84 -14.49
C LEU A 207 0.12 5.09 -13.98
N PHE A 208 0.58 6.35 -13.99
CA PHE A 208 1.92 6.70 -13.49
C PHE A 208 1.98 6.62 -11.97
N CYS A 209 2.90 5.79 -11.45
CA CYS A 209 3.22 5.59 -10.03
C CYS A 209 4.73 5.48 -9.79
N LYS A 210 5.14 5.44 -8.54
CA LYS A 210 6.50 5.13 -8.09
C LYS A 210 6.45 4.08 -6.98
N PRO A 211 7.16 2.96 -7.15
CA PRO A 211 7.99 2.56 -8.29
C PRO A 211 7.19 2.47 -9.57
N ILE A 212 7.86 2.75 -10.71
CA ILE A 212 7.20 2.63 -12.02
C ILE A 212 6.95 1.16 -12.37
N ALA A 213 5.86 0.88 -13.10
CA ALA A 213 5.61 -0.45 -13.64
C ALA A 213 6.80 -0.94 -14.51
N LYS A 214 7.15 -2.20 -14.38
CA LYS A 214 8.34 -2.78 -15.01
C LYS A 214 7.97 -3.50 -16.32
N ARG A 215 8.80 -4.47 -16.70
CA ARG A 215 8.62 -5.30 -17.89
C ARG A 215 7.61 -6.40 -17.65
N GLU A 216 7.19 -7.05 -18.74
CA GLU A 216 6.24 -8.16 -18.69
C GLU A 216 6.74 -9.34 -17.83
N GLU A 217 8.05 -9.66 -17.89
CA GLU A 217 8.63 -10.75 -17.09
C GLU A 217 8.47 -10.50 -15.58
N ASP A 218 8.67 -9.25 -15.15
CA ASP A 218 8.52 -8.85 -13.76
C ASP A 218 7.05 -8.89 -13.34
N ARG A 219 6.15 -8.29 -14.13
CA ARG A 219 4.71 -8.35 -13.90
C ARG A 219 4.22 -9.80 -13.76
N ALA A 220 4.62 -10.66 -14.70
CA ALA A 220 4.24 -12.06 -14.70
C ALA A 220 4.81 -12.82 -13.49
N ALA A 221 6.02 -12.49 -13.02
CA ALA A 221 6.60 -13.09 -11.81
C ALA A 221 5.83 -12.69 -10.55
N LEU A 222 5.50 -11.40 -10.39
CA LEU A 222 4.69 -10.90 -9.28
C LEU A 222 3.30 -11.55 -9.26
N LEU A 223 2.66 -11.64 -10.42
CA LEU A 223 1.35 -12.27 -10.56
C LEU A 223 1.41 -13.74 -10.14
N ARG A 224 2.39 -14.52 -10.64
CA ARG A 224 2.57 -15.91 -10.23
C ARG A 224 2.78 -16.05 -8.72
N ALA A 225 3.59 -15.19 -8.10
CA ALA A 225 3.84 -15.21 -6.67
C ALA A 225 2.56 -14.92 -5.85
N ALA A 226 1.74 -13.95 -6.27
CA ALA A 226 0.46 -13.66 -5.63
C ALA A 226 -0.52 -14.83 -5.76
N LEU A 227 -0.67 -15.38 -6.97
CA LEU A 227 -1.59 -16.50 -7.26
C LEU A 227 -1.17 -17.83 -6.61
N SER A 228 0.14 -18.03 -6.34
CA SER A 228 0.64 -19.23 -5.64
C SER A 228 0.35 -19.21 -4.14
N GLY A 229 -0.08 -18.07 -3.58
CA GLY A 229 -0.33 -17.92 -2.15
C GLY A 229 0.95 -17.81 -1.32
N HIS A 230 1.97 -17.12 -1.83
CA HIS A 230 3.23 -16.89 -1.12
C HIS A 230 2.99 -16.31 0.28
N PRO A 231 3.44 -16.95 1.39
CA PRO A 231 3.00 -16.64 2.75
C PRO A 231 3.51 -15.29 3.30
N ARG A 232 4.53 -14.71 2.67
CA ARG A 232 5.11 -13.42 3.05
C ARG A 232 4.85 -12.30 2.04
N LEU A 233 3.96 -12.54 1.07
CA LEU A 233 3.49 -11.55 0.11
C LEU A 233 2.06 -11.14 0.46
N MET A 234 1.80 -9.84 0.56
CA MET A 234 0.52 -9.26 0.96
C MET A 234 0.04 -8.28 -0.10
N PHE A 235 -1.27 -8.07 -0.14
CA PHE A 235 -1.84 -6.97 -0.89
C PHE A 235 -1.59 -5.63 -0.15
N GLY A 236 -1.02 -4.67 -0.86
CA GLY A 236 -0.97 -3.27 -0.45
C GLY A 236 -1.25 -2.43 -1.68
N SER A 237 -2.37 -1.73 -1.70
CA SER A 237 -2.86 -1.08 -2.92
C SER A 237 -1.94 0.01 -3.45
N ASP A 238 -1.20 0.66 -2.55
CA ASP A 238 -0.57 1.95 -2.81
C ASP A 238 -1.54 2.90 -3.54
N SER A 239 -2.84 2.79 -3.16
CA SER A 239 -3.85 3.70 -3.68
C SER A 239 -3.48 5.12 -3.25
N ALA A 240 -3.00 5.90 -4.21
CA ALA A 240 -2.39 7.20 -3.96
C ALA A 240 -3.12 8.28 -4.77
N PRO A 241 -4.30 8.72 -4.30
CA PRO A 241 -5.13 9.68 -5.01
C PRO A 241 -4.44 11.03 -5.14
N HIS A 242 -4.58 11.63 -6.32
CA HIS A 242 -4.21 13.00 -6.60
C HIS A 242 -5.34 13.70 -7.36
N PRO A 243 -5.53 15.02 -7.17
CA PRO A 243 -6.47 15.77 -7.97
C PRO A 243 -6.16 15.63 -9.47
N GLN A 244 -7.17 15.50 -10.32
CA GLN A 244 -7.00 15.29 -11.75
C GLN A 244 -6.01 16.28 -12.38
N HIS A 245 -6.10 17.58 -12.05
CA HIS A 245 -5.22 18.61 -12.59
C HIS A 245 -3.74 18.43 -12.18
N LYS A 246 -3.44 17.67 -11.12
CA LYS A 246 -2.07 17.31 -10.72
C LYS A 246 -1.54 16.08 -11.45
N LYS A 247 -2.42 15.27 -11.99
CA LYS A 247 -2.09 14.13 -12.85
C LYS A 247 -1.92 14.55 -14.30
N GLU A 248 -2.85 15.37 -14.80
CA GLU A 248 -2.93 15.81 -16.20
C GLU A 248 -2.16 17.13 -16.41
N CYS A 249 -0.90 17.16 -16.01
CA CYS A 249 -0.02 18.31 -16.18
C CYS A 249 1.43 17.86 -16.40
N CYS A 250 2.32 18.78 -16.81
CA CYS A 250 3.75 18.48 -17.05
C CYS A 250 4.48 17.85 -15.85
N GLY A 251 4.06 18.20 -14.63
CA GLY A 251 4.63 17.64 -13.39
C GLY A 251 3.91 16.41 -12.87
N CYS A 252 3.22 15.65 -13.69
CA CYS A 252 2.37 14.50 -13.38
C CYS A 252 2.66 13.84 -12.02
N ALA A 253 1.77 14.02 -11.03
CA ALA A 253 1.96 13.44 -9.70
C ALA A 253 1.93 11.91 -9.76
N ALA A 254 2.89 11.25 -9.11
CA ALA A 254 2.96 9.80 -9.06
C ALA A 254 1.93 9.24 -8.08
N GLY A 255 1.10 8.29 -8.54
CA GLY A 255 0.09 7.60 -7.75
C GLY A 255 -1.09 7.13 -8.60
N VAL A 256 -1.51 5.90 -8.42
CA VAL A 256 -2.70 5.32 -9.04
C VAL A 256 -3.80 5.23 -7.98
N PHE A 257 -5.04 5.56 -8.32
CA PHE A 257 -6.16 5.46 -7.40
C PHE A 257 -6.94 4.17 -7.66
N THR A 258 -6.80 3.20 -6.78
CA THR A 258 -7.34 1.83 -6.94
C THR A 258 -8.29 1.39 -5.83
N ALA A 259 -8.31 2.05 -4.68
CA ALA A 259 -9.06 1.60 -3.50
C ALA A 259 -10.52 1.16 -3.80
N PRO A 260 -11.34 1.92 -4.55
CA PRO A 260 -12.75 1.59 -4.75
C PRO A 260 -13.01 0.41 -5.71
N LEU A 261 -11.96 -0.14 -6.33
CA LEU A 261 -12.09 -1.22 -7.31
C LEU A 261 -11.15 -2.40 -7.05
N ALA A 262 -10.30 -2.28 -6.03
CA ALA A 262 -9.23 -3.25 -5.80
C ALA A 262 -9.77 -4.66 -5.54
N LEU A 263 -10.70 -4.82 -4.60
CA LEU A 263 -11.25 -6.14 -4.28
C LEU A 263 -12.00 -6.79 -5.47
N PRO A 264 -12.91 -6.11 -6.19
CA PRO A 264 -13.53 -6.66 -7.40
C PRO A 264 -12.51 -7.05 -8.47
N ARG A 265 -11.49 -6.23 -8.71
CA ARG A 265 -10.50 -6.54 -9.75
C ARG A 265 -9.57 -7.68 -9.34
N LEU A 266 -9.20 -7.78 -8.06
CA LEU A 266 -8.45 -8.92 -7.53
C LEU A 266 -9.28 -10.21 -7.60
N ALA A 267 -10.57 -10.17 -7.26
CA ALA A 267 -11.44 -11.33 -7.36
C ALA A 267 -11.51 -11.85 -8.81
N ALA A 268 -11.69 -10.95 -9.78
CA ALA A 268 -11.64 -11.31 -11.19
C ALA A 268 -10.31 -11.96 -11.56
N LEU A 269 -9.19 -11.31 -11.20
CA LEU A 269 -7.83 -11.76 -11.52
C LEU A 269 -7.55 -13.17 -10.95
N PHE A 270 -7.86 -13.39 -9.68
CA PHE A 270 -7.63 -14.69 -9.03
C PHE A 270 -8.56 -15.77 -9.57
N ALA A 271 -9.83 -15.45 -9.87
CA ALA A 271 -10.78 -16.39 -10.47
C ALA A 271 -10.37 -16.77 -11.89
N GLU A 272 -9.96 -15.83 -12.72
CA GLU A 272 -9.47 -16.04 -14.09
C GLU A 272 -8.29 -17.05 -14.15
N HIS A 273 -7.49 -17.10 -13.08
CA HIS A 273 -6.32 -17.99 -12.97
C HIS A 273 -6.58 -19.24 -12.10
N GLY A 274 -7.82 -19.49 -11.68
CA GLY A 274 -8.16 -20.66 -10.85
C GLY A 274 -7.58 -20.63 -9.43
N ALA A 275 -7.22 -19.46 -8.91
CA ALA A 275 -6.56 -19.25 -7.61
C ALA A 275 -7.44 -18.52 -6.60
N ALA A 276 -8.76 -18.56 -6.75
CA ALA A 276 -9.71 -17.85 -5.88
C ALA A 276 -9.54 -18.21 -4.39
N ASP A 277 -9.10 -19.43 -4.07
CA ASP A 277 -8.81 -19.91 -2.73
C ASP A 277 -7.60 -19.23 -2.08
N LYS A 278 -6.71 -18.61 -2.86
CA LYS A 278 -5.53 -17.87 -2.36
C LYS A 278 -5.82 -16.41 -2.04
N LEU A 279 -6.94 -15.87 -2.53
CA LEU A 279 -7.23 -14.43 -2.39
C LEU A 279 -7.39 -14.02 -0.93
N GLN A 280 -8.05 -14.83 -0.08
CA GLN A 280 -8.19 -14.52 1.35
C GLN A 280 -6.85 -14.34 2.04
N ASP A 281 -5.88 -15.22 1.79
CA ASP A 281 -4.55 -15.10 2.38
C ASP A 281 -3.81 -13.88 1.87
N PHE A 282 -3.91 -13.58 0.59
CA PHE A 282 -3.26 -12.45 -0.05
C PHE A 282 -3.76 -11.09 0.48
N VAL A 283 -5.08 -10.93 0.71
CA VAL A 283 -5.67 -9.67 1.15
C VAL A 283 -5.90 -9.57 2.67
N SER A 284 -5.62 -10.62 3.44
CA SER A 284 -5.85 -10.60 4.91
C SER A 284 -4.97 -11.60 5.67
N GLY A 285 -5.09 -12.90 5.36
CA GLY A 285 -4.52 -13.98 6.18
C GLY A 285 -3.02 -13.86 6.40
N ASN A 286 -2.25 -13.52 5.34
CA ASN A 286 -0.80 -13.32 5.43
C ASN A 286 -0.46 -12.17 6.39
N ALA A 287 -1.12 -11.02 6.26
CA ALA A 287 -0.90 -9.86 7.13
C ALA A 287 -1.24 -10.19 8.59
N CYS A 288 -2.38 -10.85 8.84
CA CYS A 288 -2.79 -11.24 10.18
C CYS A 288 -1.78 -12.20 10.84
N ARG A 289 -1.23 -13.16 10.10
CA ARG A 289 -0.20 -14.08 10.60
C ARG A 289 1.13 -13.38 10.86
N LEU A 290 1.59 -12.54 9.93
CA LEU A 290 2.91 -11.88 10.00
C LEU A 290 3.00 -10.84 11.12
N TYR A 291 1.90 -10.13 11.38
CA TYR A 291 1.86 -9.00 12.31
C TYR A 291 0.94 -9.22 13.51
N HIS A 292 0.35 -10.42 13.66
CA HIS A 292 -0.59 -10.75 14.73
C HIS A 292 -1.77 -9.78 14.82
N LEU A 293 -2.35 -9.44 13.64
CA LEU A 293 -3.44 -8.47 13.55
C LEU A 293 -4.80 -9.11 13.85
N HIS A 294 -5.66 -8.30 14.48
CA HIS A 294 -7.05 -8.63 14.75
C HIS A 294 -7.94 -7.49 14.23
N PRO A 295 -8.15 -7.38 12.90
CA PRO A 295 -8.96 -6.31 12.34
C PRO A 295 -10.41 -6.41 12.75
N VAL A 296 -11.15 -5.31 12.63
CA VAL A 296 -12.61 -5.32 12.86
C VAL A 296 -13.26 -6.38 11.97
N PRO A 297 -14.17 -7.20 12.53
CA PRO A 297 -14.87 -8.22 11.74
C PRO A 297 -15.68 -7.58 10.61
N ARG A 298 -15.38 -7.99 9.38
CA ARG A 298 -16.13 -7.54 8.20
C ARG A 298 -16.14 -8.66 7.16
N ARG A 299 -17.31 -9.01 6.68
CA ARG A 299 -17.45 -9.97 5.60
C ARG A 299 -17.83 -9.26 4.31
N ILE A 300 -17.04 -9.47 3.27
CA ILE A 300 -17.25 -8.92 1.93
C ILE A 300 -17.52 -10.08 0.97
N THR A 301 -18.67 -10.07 0.32
CA THR A 301 -18.98 -11.01 -0.75
C THR A 301 -18.80 -10.34 -2.11
N LEU A 302 -18.01 -10.98 -2.96
CA LEU A 302 -17.74 -10.57 -4.33
C LEU A 302 -18.44 -11.53 -5.28
N ARG A 303 -19.07 -11.00 -6.32
CA ARG A 303 -19.81 -11.79 -7.32
C ARG A 303 -19.39 -11.42 -8.73
N ASP A 304 -19.41 -12.39 -9.64
CA ASP A 304 -19.19 -12.20 -11.08
C ASP A 304 -20.37 -11.48 -11.76
N THR A 305 -20.66 -10.30 -11.26
CA THR A 305 -21.68 -9.39 -11.78
C THR A 305 -21.00 -8.08 -12.21
N PRO A 306 -21.26 -7.60 -13.43
CA PRO A 306 -20.59 -6.40 -13.95
C PRO A 306 -20.79 -5.18 -13.06
N MET A 307 -19.70 -4.40 -12.86
CA MET A 307 -19.69 -3.12 -12.16
C MET A 307 -19.05 -2.06 -13.05
N ARG A 308 -19.75 -0.94 -13.29
CA ARG A 308 -19.18 0.19 -14.01
C ARG A 308 -18.38 1.08 -13.09
N ILE A 309 -17.11 1.34 -13.45
CA ILE A 309 -16.26 2.28 -12.74
C ILE A 309 -16.62 3.71 -13.19
N PRO A 310 -16.86 4.63 -12.25
CA PRO A 310 -17.09 6.03 -12.60
C PRO A 310 -15.89 6.63 -13.34
N ALA A 311 -16.14 7.57 -14.27
CA ALA A 311 -15.07 8.29 -14.94
C ALA A 311 -14.24 9.16 -13.98
N ALA A 312 -14.81 9.58 -12.85
CA ALA A 312 -14.12 10.22 -11.73
C ALA A 312 -15.01 10.24 -10.49
N TYR A 313 -14.39 10.22 -9.32
CA TYR A 313 -15.04 10.54 -8.06
C TYR A 313 -14.92 12.04 -7.78
N ARG A 314 -15.99 12.66 -7.28
CA ARG A 314 -16.06 14.11 -7.07
C ARG A 314 -16.79 14.43 -5.78
N SER A 315 -16.15 15.15 -4.88
CA SER A 315 -16.75 15.74 -3.68
C SER A 315 -15.80 16.79 -3.09
N TYR A 316 -16.31 17.67 -2.26
CA TYR A 316 -15.51 18.69 -1.54
C TYR A 316 -14.54 19.48 -2.43
N GLY A 317 -14.95 19.82 -3.64
CA GLY A 317 -14.08 20.53 -4.61
C GLY A 317 -12.95 19.68 -5.22
N GLN A 318 -12.83 18.41 -4.84
CA GLN A 318 -11.86 17.47 -5.39
C GLN A 318 -12.45 16.65 -6.53
N ARG A 319 -11.57 16.28 -7.48
CA ARG A 319 -11.88 15.33 -8.55
C ARG A 319 -10.71 14.37 -8.71
N VAL A 320 -10.96 13.07 -8.52
CA VAL A 320 -9.97 12.00 -8.63
C VAL A 320 -10.43 10.99 -9.68
N VAL A 321 -9.53 10.63 -10.59
CA VAL A 321 -9.78 9.64 -11.64
C VAL A 321 -9.21 8.28 -11.16
N PRO A 322 -10.03 7.23 -11.06
CA PRO A 322 -9.55 5.91 -10.68
C PRO A 322 -8.87 5.19 -11.84
N MET A 323 -8.11 4.15 -11.55
CA MET A 323 -7.75 3.13 -12.54
C MET A 323 -9.03 2.57 -13.19
N HIS A 324 -8.98 2.16 -14.46
CA HIS A 324 -10.16 1.68 -15.21
C HIS A 324 -11.35 2.67 -15.28
N ALA A 325 -11.09 3.98 -15.20
CA ALA A 325 -12.13 5.01 -15.26
C ALA A 325 -13.04 4.86 -16.49
N GLY A 326 -14.36 4.73 -16.27
CA GLY A 326 -15.35 4.55 -17.34
C GLY A 326 -15.45 3.13 -17.90
N GLU A 327 -14.62 2.19 -17.45
CA GLU A 327 -14.68 0.80 -17.86
C GLU A 327 -15.72 0.01 -17.04
N THR A 328 -16.00 -1.22 -17.46
CA THR A 328 -16.84 -2.16 -16.75
C THR A 328 -15.99 -3.35 -16.31
N LEU A 329 -15.90 -3.57 -15.00
CA LEU A 329 -15.30 -4.77 -14.42
C LEU A 329 -16.30 -5.91 -14.43
N SER A 330 -15.82 -7.15 -14.53
CA SER A 330 -16.64 -8.37 -14.54
C SER A 330 -17.16 -8.77 -13.15
N TRP A 331 -16.61 -8.20 -12.07
CA TRP A 331 -16.97 -8.50 -10.68
C TRP A 331 -17.39 -7.25 -9.92
N SER A 332 -18.24 -7.44 -8.92
CA SER A 332 -18.70 -6.38 -8.00
C SER A 332 -18.80 -6.88 -6.57
N ILE A 333 -18.83 -5.95 -5.62
CA ILE A 333 -19.18 -6.24 -4.22
C ILE A 333 -20.70 -6.36 -4.12
N VAL A 334 -21.15 -7.43 -3.49
CA VAL A 334 -22.57 -7.60 -3.15
C VAL A 334 -22.90 -6.66 -2.01
N PRO A 335 -23.85 -5.72 -2.18
CA PRO A 335 -24.26 -4.86 -1.09
C PRO A 335 -24.71 -5.69 0.12
N THR A 336 -24.16 -5.44 1.29
CA THR A 336 -24.72 -5.97 2.53
C THR A 336 -26.13 -5.38 2.70
N ALA A 337 -27.14 -6.24 2.88
CA ALA A 337 -28.47 -5.76 3.24
C ALA A 337 -28.31 -4.83 4.47
N ALA A 338 -28.76 -3.59 4.33
CA ALA A 338 -28.81 -2.67 5.46
C ALA A 338 -29.70 -3.33 6.55
N GLY A 339 -29.07 -3.74 7.66
CA GLY A 339 -29.74 -4.26 8.82
C GLY A 339 -30.49 -3.16 9.57
#